data_f0dedf5e128e86e66a03122cf0213571
#
_entry.id   f0dedf5e128e86e66a03122cf0213571
#
_cell.length_a   1.000
_cell.length_b   1.000
_cell.length_c   1.000
_cell.angle_alpha   90.00
_cell.angle_beta   90.00
_cell.angle_gamma   90.00
#
_symmetry.space_group_name_H-M   'P 1'
#
loop_
_entity.id
_entity.type
_entity.pdbx_description
1 polymer ?
#
loop_
_entity_poly.entity_id
_entity_poly.type
_entity_poly.pdbx_seq_one_letter_code
_entity_poly.pdbx_strand_id
1 'polypeptide(L)'
;MNWARRLAYFLSLAATIILASIAPRAALAQLGGSLIVTVTAPTNGANVSGTIPVRGSYTTIGALTVRDVQFKLDGADLGAPHQHVPDPVSGTASFEDAWDTLTASNGAHTLTAVARDALGAQWTSAPVTVTVFNSPVATENDQPGSGNWAMGVGGIPADDVAKQIKGYASATSVNKGDSISFYVSVATAQTYTIDFYRMGYYQGLGGRLMQSVGPLAGSPQPVCLPDINTGLAECNWAASYALAVPTSWTSGVFLAKLTSSTGFQNWIIFVVRDDARQANLVYQQPVNTYQGYNNYPNDNATGKSLYDFNSFGLPTASGTTRAVKVSWNRPYADRGAGQFFNWEYYFIRWIERSGYDVKYCTNIDVHEHSDRLLAAKGVLSIATDQNYSKEMYDGLEAARDAAVNLAFFGAGAVFWQVRFEASPLTGAADRVLVGYKDQTKDPVQGPTTTIRWRDLNRPPQTLIGVQFHGQIDFSSPNVPFVVQSSSNWIYTGTGLLDGDRIPGMVGYEMDGTWSIFPAPNAISDTYVILSASPYTDVSGEQKTASSSIYQAPSGAWVFGAGTTSWAWGFDLDGTADPRIQRITSNILDRFVGK
;
A
#
# COMPACT_ATOMS: atom_id res chain seq x y z
N MET A 1 -71.50 47.20 27.24
CA MET A 1 -71.69 47.00 25.80
C MET A 1 -70.77 47.96 25.05
N ASN A 2 -69.98 47.42 24.13
CA ASN A 2 -69.15 48.10 23.13
C ASN A 2 -67.74 48.57 23.50
N TRP A 3 -66.88 47.62 23.87
CA TRP A 3 -65.46 47.83 23.69
C TRP A 3 -64.84 46.79 22.74
N ALA A 4 -65.55 45.74 22.44
CA ALA A 4 -65.03 44.62 21.57
C ALA A 4 -65.20 44.90 20.06
N ARG A 5 -65.92 45.95 19.62
CA ARG A 5 -66.13 46.27 18.19
C ARG A 5 -65.16 47.32 17.62
N ARG A 6 -64.37 48.00 18.47
CA ARG A 6 -63.39 48.99 17.98
C ARG A 6 -61.98 48.48 17.83
N LEU A 7 -61.68 47.28 18.36
CA LEU A 7 -60.35 46.63 18.22
C LEU A 7 -60.22 45.79 16.93
N ALA A 8 -61.38 45.36 16.36
CA ALA A 8 -61.39 44.58 15.12
C ALA A 8 -61.15 45.38 13.84
N TYR A 9 -61.43 46.71 13.86
CA TYR A 9 -61.21 47.57 12.69
C TYR A 9 -59.81 48.15 12.59
N PHE A 10 -59.06 48.25 13.68
CA PHE A 10 -57.64 48.67 13.65
C PHE A 10 -56.67 47.55 13.32
N LEU A 11 -57.00 46.27 13.60
CA LEU A 11 -56.19 45.11 13.25
C LEU A 11 -56.35 44.69 11.77
N SER A 12 -57.47 44.99 11.11
CA SER A 12 -57.66 44.69 9.68
C SER A 12 -56.99 45.72 8.74
N LEU A 13 -56.75 46.95 9.18
CA LEU A 13 -56.08 47.96 8.36
C LEU A 13 -54.56 47.91 8.47
N ALA A 14 -54.01 47.39 9.60
CA ALA A 14 -52.58 47.19 9.79
C ALA A 14 -52.08 45.89 9.07
N ALA A 15 -52.95 44.87 8.94
CA ALA A 15 -52.63 43.67 8.21
C ALA A 15 -52.61 43.85 6.68
N THR A 16 -53.39 44.79 6.16
CA THR A 16 -53.46 45.05 4.71
C THR A 16 -52.35 45.98 4.20
N ILE A 17 -51.72 46.78 5.07
CA ILE A 17 -50.59 47.64 4.70
C ILE A 17 -49.22 46.85 4.82
N ILE A 18 -49.15 45.84 5.66
CA ILE A 18 -47.93 45.03 5.80
C ILE A 18 -47.82 43.93 4.70
N LEU A 19 -48.96 43.52 4.09
CA LEU A 19 -48.94 42.59 2.96
C LEU A 19 -48.64 43.19 1.58
N ALA A 20 -48.69 44.56 1.48
CA ALA A 20 -48.39 45.25 0.22
C ALA A 20 -46.92 45.64 0.04
N SER A 21 -46.04 45.38 1.05
CA SER A 21 -44.63 45.72 0.97
C SER A 21 -43.67 44.49 0.92
N ILE A 22 -44.20 43.24 0.86
CA ILE A 22 -43.39 42.01 0.88
C ILE A 22 -43.55 41.16 -0.41
N ALA A 23 -44.29 41.60 -1.39
CA ALA A 23 -44.27 41.00 -2.72
C ALA A 23 -44.35 42.13 -3.75
N PRO A 24 -43.44 42.27 -4.67
CA PRO A 24 -42.93 41.22 -5.56
C PRO A 24 -41.45 41.44 -5.98
N ARG A 25 -40.52 40.74 -5.47
CA ARG A 25 -39.26 40.58 -6.19
C ARG A 25 -39.17 39.22 -6.88
N ALA A 26 -40.06 38.31 -6.57
CA ALA A 26 -40.08 36.96 -7.20
C ALA A 26 -40.89 36.92 -8.52
N ALA A 27 -41.69 37.94 -8.85
CA ALA A 27 -42.56 37.92 -10.04
C ALA A 27 -41.95 38.56 -11.31
N LEU A 28 -40.75 39.16 -11.23
CA LEU A 28 -40.04 39.71 -12.40
C LEU A 28 -38.96 38.81 -12.95
N ALA A 29 -38.66 37.69 -12.28
CA ALA A 29 -37.65 36.72 -12.75
C ALA A 29 -38.21 35.67 -13.73
N GLN A 30 -39.45 35.79 -14.18
CA GLN A 30 -40.11 34.77 -15.00
C GLN A 30 -40.35 35.19 -16.47
N LEU A 31 -39.59 36.13 -16.98
CA LEU A 31 -39.60 36.48 -18.39
C LEU A 31 -38.19 36.22 -18.99
N GLY A 32 -37.92 34.98 -19.38
CA GLY A 32 -37.04 34.76 -20.50
C GLY A 32 -35.77 33.94 -20.35
N GLY A 33 -35.62 33.05 -19.36
CA GLY A 33 -34.47 32.11 -19.42
C GLY A 33 -34.30 31.23 -18.20
N SER A 34 -33.70 30.06 -18.37
CA SER A 34 -33.21 29.19 -17.30
C SER A 34 -31.70 29.02 -17.40
N LEU A 35 -31.04 28.78 -16.26
CA LEU A 35 -29.60 28.52 -16.18
C LEU A 35 -29.38 27.23 -15.41
N ILE A 36 -28.58 26.34 -15.98
CA ILE A 36 -28.10 25.13 -15.31
C ILE A 36 -26.62 25.33 -15.09
N VAL A 37 -26.19 25.26 -13.83
CA VAL A 37 -24.76 25.23 -13.44
C VAL A 37 -24.44 23.88 -12.83
N THR A 38 -23.25 23.34 -13.14
CA THR A 38 -22.83 22.01 -12.72
C THR A 38 -21.37 22.02 -12.32
N VAL A 39 -21.03 21.35 -11.21
CA VAL A 39 -19.63 20.95 -10.91
C VAL A 39 -19.34 19.68 -11.70
N THR A 40 -18.30 19.70 -12.54
CA THR A 40 -17.92 18.59 -13.43
C THR A 40 -16.71 17.80 -12.95
N ALA A 41 -15.89 18.41 -12.07
CA ALA A 41 -14.79 17.77 -11.36
C ALA A 41 -14.57 18.47 -10.01
N PRO A 42 -14.17 17.71 -8.97
CA PRO A 42 -14.12 16.25 -8.89
C PRO A 42 -15.51 15.61 -9.01
N THR A 43 -15.54 14.27 -9.27
CA THR A 43 -16.81 13.53 -9.32
C THR A 43 -17.40 13.33 -7.93
N ASN A 44 -18.72 13.18 -7.84
CA ASN A 44 -19.39 12.91 -6.57
C ASN A 44 -18.87 11.60 -5.93
N GLY A 45 -18.50 11.63 -4.64
CA GLY A 45 -17.91 10.53 -3.91
C GLY A 45 -16.39 10.36 -4.10
N ALA A 46 -15.71 11.30 -4.80
CA ALA A 46 -14.27 11.22 -5.00
C ALA A 46 -13.50 11.42 -3.69
N ASN A 47 -12.42 10.65 -3.48
CA ASN A 47 -11.37 10.95 -2.52
C ASN A 47 -10.41 11.95 -3.14
N VAL A 48 -10.06 13.01 -2.40
CA VAL A 48 -9.20 14.09 -2.87
C VAL A 48 -8.13 14.45 -1.85
N SER A 49 -6.94 14.78 -2.34
CA SER A 49 -5.78 15.22 -1.52
C SER A 49 -4.88 16.14 -2.34
N GLY A 50 -4.07 16.97 -1.68
CA GLY A 50 -3.17 17.91 -2.33
C GLY A 50 -3.91 19.00 -3.10
N THR A 51 -3.29 19.52 -4.16
CA THR A 51 -3.90 20.54 -5.02
C THR A 51 -4.62 19.88 -6.19
N ILE A 52 -5.95 20.05 -6.25
CA ILE A 52 -6.80 19.43 -7.27
C ILE A 52 -7.53 20.50 -8.10
N PRO A 53 -7.86 20.21 -9.39
CA PRO A 53 -8.73 21.07 -10.17
C PRO A 53 -10.19 20.89 -9.73
N VAL A 54 -10.88 22.00 -9.49
CA VAL A 54 -12.33 22.06 -9.36
C VAL A 54 -12.90 22.67 -10.63
N ARG A 55 -13.66 21.89 -11.39
CA ARG A 55 -14.20 22.29 -12.69
C ARG A 55 -15.70 22.40 -12.65
N GLY A 56 -16.22 23.34 -13.39
CA GLY A 56 -17.64 23.53 -13.57
C GLY A 56 -17.99 24.02 -14.97
N SER A 57 -19.26 23.90 -15.29
CA SER A 57 -19.83 24.45 -16.51
C SER A 57 -21.23 25.02 -16.24
N TYR A 58 -21.68 25.94 -17.08
CA TYR A 58 -23.07 26.31 -17.12
C TYR A 58 -23.61 26.34 -18.54
N THR A 59 -24.92 26.21 -18.65
CA THR A 59 -25.68 26.34 -19.89
C THR A 59 -26.86 27.29 -19.66
N THR A 60 -27.04 28.29 -20.53
CA THR A 60 -28.20 29.18 -20.50
C THR A 60 -29.22 28.77 -21.54
N ILE A 61 -30.50 28.89 -21.21
CA ILE A 61 -31.64 28.73 -22.13
C ILE A 61 -32.37 30.06 -22.17
N GLY A 62 -32.43 30.67 -23.36
CA GLY A 62 -33.00 32.01 -23.57
C GLY A 62 -31.95 33.13 -23.50
N ALA A 63 -32.39 34.39 -23.32
CA ALA A 63 -31.55 35.60 -23.36
C ALA A 63 -30.86 35.93 -22.03
N LEU A 64 -30.51 34.95 -21.20
CA LEU A 64 -29.96 35.15 -19.88
C LEU A 64 -28.43 35.35 -19.98
N THR A 65 -27.92 36.44 -19.38
CA THR A 65 -26.48 36.75 -19.36
C THR A 65 -25.92 36.46 -17.97
N VAL A 66 -24.99 35.51 -17.87
CA VAL A 66 -24.27 35.20 -16.64
C VAL A 66 -23.23 36.30 -16.39
N ARG A 67 -23.20 36.87 -15.20
CA ARG A 67 -22.18 37.82 -14.77
C ARG A 67 -20.94 37.15 -14.27
N ASP A 68 -21.10 36.20 -13.33
CA ASP A 68 -20.00 35.46 -12.72
C ASP A 68 -20.46 34.08 -12.22
N VAL A 69 -19.48 33.20 -11.97
CA VAL A 69 -19.67 31.93 -11.31
C VAL A 69 -18.65 31.79 -10.17
N GLN A 70 -19.11 31.38 -8.99
CA GLN A 70 -18.33 31.19 -7.78
C GLN A 70 -18.42 29.74 -7.34
N PHE A 71 -17.29 29.08 -7.17
CA PHE A 71 -17.25 27.83 -6.43
C PHE A 71 -17.40 28.05 -4.94
N LYS A 72 -18.02 27.09 -4.27
CA LYS A 72 -18.15 27.07 -2.81
C LYS A 72 -17.77 25.71 -2.25
N LEU A 73 -17.03 25.74 -1.14
CA LEU A 73 -16.69 24.61 -0.31
C LEU A 73 -17.43 24.76 1.03
N ASP A 74 -18.30 23.81 1.36
CA ASP A 74 -19.14 23.83 2.58
C ASP A 74 -19.91 25.17 2.76
N GLY A 75 -20.28 25.77 1.65
CA GLY A 75 -20.98 27.04 1.61
C GLY A 75 -20.08 28.29 1.65
N ALA A 76 -18.81 28.20 1.98
CA ALA A 76 -17.83 29.27 1.89
C ALA A 76 -17.29 29.41 0.45
N ASP A 77 -16.84 30.61 0.08
CA ASP A 77 -16.29 30.87 -1.24
C ASP A 77 -14.92 30.13 -1.40
N LEU A 78 -14.77 29.42 -2.51
CA LEU A 78 -13.56 28.78 -2.93
C LEU A 78 -13.00 29.50 -4.16
N GLY A 79 -11.81 30.08 -4.05
CA GLY A 79 -11.23 30.90 -5.11
C GLY A 79 -11.94 32.22 -5.33
N ALA A 80 -11.63 32.90 -6.44
CA ALA A 80 -12.26 34.13 -6.87
C ALA A 80 -13.42 33.84 -7.84
N PRO A 81 -14.45 34.75 -7.92
CA PRO A 81 -15.50 34.58 -8.90
C PRO A 81 -14.97 34.64 -10.33
N HIS A 82 -15.31 33.65 -11.14
CA HIS A 82 -15.02 33.64 -12.57
C HIS A 82 -15.94 34.56 -13.31
N GLN A 83 -15.43 35.67 -13.82
CA GLN A 83 -16.18 36.60 -14.64
C GLN A 83 -16.52 35.97 -15.99
N HIS A 84 -17.75 36.13 -16.43
CA HIS A 84 -18.20 35.56 -17.69
C HIS A 84 -17.50 36.19 -18.89
N VAL A 85 -16.82 35.38 -19.67
CA VAL A 85 -16.45 35.70 -21.04
C VAL A 85 -17.38 34.87 -21.95
N PRO A 86 -18.35 35.52 -22.64
CA PRO A 86 -19.31 34.78 -23.44
C PRO A 86 -18.60 33.97 -24.54
N ASP A 87 -18.92 32.69 -24.67
CA ASP A 87 -18.82 32.03 -25.96
C ASP A 87 -20.04 32.46 -26.79
N PRO A 88 -19.87 33.27 -27.84
CA PRO A 88 -20.98 33.85 -28.55
C PRO A 88 -21.81 32.83 -29.36
N VAL A 89 -21.42 31.57 -29.40
CA VAL A 89 -22.01 30.56 -30.29
C VAL A 89 -22.81 29.49 -29.55
N SER A 90 -22.40 29.07 -28.33
CA SER A 90 -22.99 27.89 -27.68
C SER A 90 -23.82 28.14 -26.43
N GLY A 91 -23.74 29.33 -25.83
CA GLY A 91 -24.40 29.62 -24.53
C GLY A 91 -23.87 28.78 -23.38
N THR A 92 -22.74 28.07 -23.58
CA THR A 92 -22.09 27.21 -22.59
C THR A 92 -20.70 27.74 -22.28
N ALA A 93 -20.30 27.73 -21.01
CA ALA A 93 -18.93 28.05 -20.60
C ALA A 93 -18.45 27.06 -19.55
N SER A 94 -17.14 26.81 -19.55
CA SER A 94 -16.44 26.03 -18.52
C SER A 94 -15.47 26.93 -17.75
N PHE A 95 -15.24 26.58 -16.49
CA PHE A 95 -14.36 27.32 -15.57
C PHE A 95 -13.70 26.36 -14.61
N GLU A 96 -12.53 26.75 -14.11
CA GLU A 96 -11.67 25.89 -13.28
C GLU A 96 -10.96 26.72 -12.21
N ASP A 97 -10.92 26.22 -10.98
CA ASP A 97 -10.07 26.66 -9.88
C ASP A 97 -9.16 25.53 -9.42
N ALA A 98 -8.02 25.89 -8.85
CA ALA A 98 -7.17 24.98 -8.10
C ALA A 98 -7.56 25.05 -6.61
N TRP A 99 -7.93 23.92 -6.03
CA TRP A 99 -8.20 23.81 -4.60
C TRP A 99 -7.07 23.07 -3.91
N ASP A 100 -6.37 23.76 -2.99
CA ASP A 100 -5.45 23.12 -2.05
C ASP A 100 -6.26 22.50 -0.91
N THR A 101 -6.41 21.18 -0.93
CA THR A 101 -7.18 20.46 0.08
C THR A 101 -6.54 20.49 1.46
N LEU A 102 -5.25 20.87 1.60
CA LEU A 102 -4.60 21.08 2.89
C LEU A 102 -5.23 22.22 3.70
N THR A 103 -5.99 23.10 3.05
CA THR A 103 -6.76 24.17 3.70
C THR A 103 -8.08 23.68 4.33
N ALA A 104 -8.48 22.43 4.04
CA ALA A 104 -9.67 21.79 4.59
C ALA A 104 -9.30 20.67 5.56
N SER A 105 -10.20 20.34 6.48
CA SER A 105 -10.04 19.18 7.36
C SER A 105 -10.16 17.86 6.56
N ASN A 106 -9.59 16.77 7.08
CA ASN A 106 -9.90 15.46 6.54
C ASN A 106 -11.38 15.12 6.83
N GLY A 107 -12.05 14.52 5.85
CA GLY A 107 -13.46 14.12 5.96
C GLY A 107 -14.31 14.54 4.77
N ALA A 108 -15.62 14.39 4.90
CA ALA A 108 -16.57 14.73 3.85
C ALA A 108 -16.73 16.26 3.74
N HIS A 109 -16.66 16.77 2.52
CA HIS A 109 -16.87 18.16 2.16
C HIS A 109 -17.81 18.25 0.97
N THR A 110 -18.50 19.39 0.85
CA THR A 110 -19.49 19.62 -0.21
C THR A 110 -19.04 20.76 -1.12
N LEU A 111 -18.91 20.48 -2.40
CA LEU A 111 -18.63 21.45 -3.44
C LEU A 111 -19.94 21.84 -4.15
N THR A 112 -20.14 23.12 -4.37
CA THR A 112 -21.20 23.67 -5.23
C THR A 112 -20.64 24.81 -6.10
N ALA A 113 -21.33 25.10 -7.18
CA ALA A 113 -21.07 26.27 -8.01
C ALA A 113 -22.32 27.18 -8.01
N VAL A 114 -22.13 28.47 -7.83
CA VAL A 114 -23.20 29.47 -7.84
C VAL A 114 -22.98 30.44 -9.00
N ALA A 115 -23.84 30.37 -10.00
CA ALA A 115 -23.87 31.34 -11.09
C ALA A 115 -24.78 32.52 -10.75
N ARG A 116 -24.37 33.74 -11.14
CA ARG A 116 -25.15 34.98 -10.94
C ARG A 116 -25.36 35.68 -12.28
N ASP A 117 -26.56 36.21 -12.49
CA ASP A 117 -26.83 37.05 -13.64
C ASP A 117 -26.49 38.53 -13.38
N ALA A 118 -26.65 39.37 -14.40
CA ALA A 118 -26.39 40.79 -14.32
C ALA A 118 -27.33 41.52 -13.33
N LEU A 119 -28.47 40.94 -12.98
CA LEU A 119 -29.45 41.48 -12.04
C LEU A 119 -29.27 40.94 -10.62
N GLY A 120 -28.35 39.98 -10.41
CA GLY A 120 -28.03 39.39 -9.12
C GLY A 120 -28.87 38.18 -8.75
N ALA A 121 -29.68 37.63 -9.67
CA ALA A 121 -30.35 36.35 -9.46
C ALA A 121 -29.29 35.22 -9.45
N GLN A 122 -29.54 34.17 -8.65
CA GLN A 122 -28.55 33.09 -8.39
C GLN A 122 -29.12 31.72 -8.73
N TRP A 123 -28.26 30.88 -9.30
CA TRP A 123 -28.51 29.46 -9.56
C TRP A 123 -27.39 28.66 -8.94
N THR A 124 -27.73 27.66 -8.14
CA THR A 124 -26.77 26.78 -7.46
C THR A 124 -26.81 25.40 -8.10
N SER A 125 -25.65 24.82 -8.30
CA SER A 125 -25.51 23.43 -8.80
C SER A 125 -26.06 22.42 -7.79
N ALA A 126 -26.33 21.21 -8.24
CA ALA A 126 -26.40 20.06 -7.35
C ALA A 126 -25.08 19.95 -6.54
N PRO A 127 -25.16 19.56 -5.25
CA PRO A 127 -23.97 19.37 -4.44
C PRO A 127 -23.16 18.16 -4.93
N VAL A 128 -21.83 18.30 -4.93
CA VAL A 128 -20.85 17.22 -5.15
C VAL A 128 -20.16 16.98 -3.81
N THR A 129 -20.36 15.82 -3.24
CA THR A 129 -19.67 15.41 -2.00
C THR A 129 -18.32 14.80 -2.38
N VAL A 130 -17.25 15.23 -1.70
CA VAL A 130 -15.90 14.67 -1.80
C VAL A 130 -15.38 14.34 -0.40
N THR A 131 -14.45 13.42 -0.30
CA THR A 131 -13.76 13.13 0.96
C THR A 131 -12.32 13.65 0.87
N VAL A 132 -11.99 14.66 1.66
CA VAL A 132 -10.61 15.15 1.80
C VAL A 132 -9.81 14.15 2.63
N PHE A 133 -8.63 13.79 2.12
CA PHE A 133 -7.78 12.79 2.74
C PHE A 133 -6.30 13.18 2.65
N ASN A 134 -5.92 14.20 3.42
CA ASN A 134 -4.54 14.70 3.48
C ASN A 134 -3.72 13.82 4.43
N SER A 135 -2.88 12.95 3.88
CA SER A 135 -1.87 12.21 4.62
C SER A 135 -0.48 12.67 4.20
N PRO A 136 0.56 12.50 5.03
CA PRO A 136 1.94 12.80 4.61
C PRO A 136 2.35 12.07 3.34
N VAL A 137 1.83 10.87 3.12
CA VAL A 137 2.06 10.04 1.92
C VAL A 137 1.38 10.64 0.69
N ALA A 138 0.14 11.12 0.82
CA ALA A 138 -0.56 11.79 -0.28
C ALA A 138 0.19 13.06 -0.70
N THR A 139 0.53 13.92 0.26
CA THR A 139 1.33 15.13 0.01
C THR A 139 2.69 14.84 -0.62
N GLU A 140 3.33 13.73 -0.22
CA GLU A 140 4.60 13.28 -0.81
C GLU A 140 4.41 12.88 -2.28
N ASN A 141 3.31 12.22 -2.64
CA ASN A 141 3.03 11.78 -4.00
C ASN A 141 2.64 12.92 -4.96
N ASP A 142 2.32 14.11 -4.44
CA ASP A 142 2.12 15.33 -5.23
C ASP A 142 3.46 15.94 -5.69
N GLN A 143 4.59 15.53 -5.11
CA GLN A 143 5.90 16.00 -5.52
C GLN A 143 6.30 15.43 -6.90
N PRO A 144 7.17 16.13 -7.65
CA PRO A 144 7.64 15.64 -8.93
C PRO A 144 8.32 14.27 -8.83
N GLY A 145 7.81 13.31 -9.58
CA GLY A 145 8.37 11.96 -9.67
C GLY A 145 9.50 11.85 -10.69
N SER A 146 10.11 10.67 -10.76
CA SER A 146 11.13 10.30 -11.73
C SER A 146 11.05 8.82 -12.06
N GLY A 147 11.15 8.43 -13.32
CA GLY A 147 11.30 7.04 -13.75
C GLY A 147 12.76 6.55 -13.75
N ASN A 148 13.73 7.40 -13.39
CA ASN A 148 15.16 7.05 -13.44
C ASN A 148 15.59 6.05 -12.35
N TRP A 149 14.72 5.72 -11.39
CA TRP A 149 14.94 4.63 -10.46
C TRP A 149 15.01 3.27 -11.18
N ALA A 150 14.35 3.12 -12.31
CA ALA A 150 14.25 1.85 -13.02
C ALA A 150 15.64 1.35 -13.47
N MET A 151 15.84 0.04 -13.36
CA MET A 151 17.05 -0.63 -13.82
C MET A 151 17.13 -0.60 -15.34
N GLY A 152 18.32 -0.30 -15.86
CA GLY A 152 18.54 -0.16 -17.32
C GLY A 152 18.32 1.27 -17.85
N VAL A 153 17.68 2.16 -17.09
CA VAL A 153 17.61 3.57 -17.45
C VAL A 153 18.95 4.25 -17.14
N GLY A 154 19.64 4.69 -18.18
CA GLY A 154 20.96 5.30 -18.08
C GLY A 154 22.10 4.31 -17.74
N GLY A 155 21.90 3.00 -17.94
CA GLY A 155 22.94 2.01 -17.66
C GLY A 155 22.50 0.58 -17.97
N ILE A 156 23.26 -0.41 -17.45
CA ILE A 156 23.06 -1.84 -17.68
C ILE A 156 22.95 -2.54 -16.32
N PRO A 157 21.97 -3.44 -16.11
CA PRO A 157 21.91 -4.24 -14.88
C PRO A 157 23.21 -5.05 -14.67
N ALA A 158 23.77 -4.99 -13.47
CA ALA A 158 24.90 -5.84 -13.08
C ALA A 158 24.42 -7.28 -12.85
N ASP A 159 25.20 -8.24 -13.27
CA ASP A 159 24.92 -9.67 -13.03
C ASP A 159 25.62 -10.19 -11.76
N ASP A 160 25.23 -11.39 -11.32
CA ASP A 160 25.74 -11.99 -10.08
C ASP A 160 27.04 -12.76 -10.27
N VAL A 161 27.40 -13.11 -11.50
CA VAL A 161 28.64 -13.83 -11.82
C VAL A 161 29.81 -12.86 -11.92
N ALA A 162 29.67 -11.82 -12.76
CA ALA A 162 30.70 -10.80 -12.95
C ALA A 162 30.73 -9.75 -11.84
N LYS A 163 29.63 -9.59 -11.08
CA LYS A 163 29.53 -8.71 -9.88
C LYS A 163 30.06 -7.30 -10.12
N GLN A 164 29.72 -6.72 -11.29
CA GLN A 164 30.28 -5.43 -11.74
C GLN A 164 30.10 -4.33 -10.70
N ILE A 165 28.91 -4.31 -10.03
CA ILE A 165 28.64 -3.51 -8.84
C ILE A 165 27.53 -4.20 -8.03
N LYS A 166 27.78 -4.37 -6.72
CA LYS A 166 26.82 -4.97 -5.76
C LYS A 166 26.88 -4.23 -4.43
N GLY A 167 25.80 -4.30 -3.66
CA GLY A 167 25.79 -3.65 -2.35
C GLY A 167 24.68 -4.15 -1.43
N TYR A 168 24.83 -3.83 -0.14
CA TYR A 168 23.82 -4.05 0.90
C TYR A 168 23.87 -2.94 1.95
N ALA A 169 22.85 -2.85 2.80
CA ALA A 169 22.76 -1.85 3.86
C ALA A 169 23.01 -2.47 5.24
N SER A 170 23.46 -1.66 6.20
CA SER A 170 23.69 -2.07 7.60
C SER A 170 22.42 -2.49 8.33
N ALA A 171 21.24 -2.11 7.82
CA ALA A 171 19.93 -2.46 8.35
C ALA A 171 18.91 -2.58 7.21
N THR A 172 17.78 -3.26 7.44
CA THR A 172 16.68 -3.34 6.48
C THR A 172 15.78 -2.10 6.54
N SER A 173 15.86 -1.37 7.65
CA SER A 173 15.14 -0.12 7.87
C SER A 173 15.96 0.85 8.70
N VAL A 174 15.59 2.12 8.64
CA VAL A 174 16.17 3.20 9.42
C VAL A 174 15.09 4.21 9.78
N ASN A 175 15.08 4.73 11.00
CA ASN A 175 14.14 5.81 11.34
C ASN A 175 14.63 7.14 10.75
N LYS A 176 13.72 7.99 10.32
CA LYS A 176 14.11 9.34 9.86
C LYS A 176 14.81 10.10 10.99
N GLY A 177 15.89 10.80 10.66
CA GLY A 177 16.79 11.45 11.63
C GLY A 177 17.98 10.59 12.02
N ASP A 178 17.95 9.27 11.82
CA ASP A 178 19.04 8.35 12.09
C ASP A 178 19.91 8.11 10.85
N SER A 179 20.98 7.33 11.00
CA SER A 179 21.91 7.02 9.92
C SER A 179 21.90 5.54 9.55
N ILE A 180 22.08 5.26 8.26
CA ILE A 180 22.23 3.91 7.70
C ILE A 180 23.49 3.86 6.82
N SER A 181 24.29 2.80 6.98
CA SER A 181 25.49 2.59 6.19
C SER A 181 25.25 1.67 5.00
N PHE A 182 25.94 1.99 3.89
CA PHE A 182 25.92 1.20 2.66
C PHE A 182 27.30 0.64 2.39
N TYR A 183 27.32 -0.64 2.03
CA TYR A 183 28.50 -1.42 1.70
C TYR A 183 28.44 -1.75 0.22
N VAL A 184 29.40 -1.24 -0.55
CA VAL A 184 29.41 -1.38 -2.02
C VAL A 184 30.71 -2.03 -2.47
N SER A 185 30.61 -3.01 -3.36
CA SER A 185 31.74 -3.62 -4.05
C SER A 185 31.62 -3.41 -5.55
N VAL A 186 32.72 -3.12 -6.21
CA VAL A 186 32.85 -3.08 -7.67
C VAL A 186 33.85 -4.14 -8.13
N ALA A 187 33.65 -4.73 -9.31
CA ALA A 187 34.52 -5.80 -9.81
C ALA A 187 35.98 -5.33 -10.03
N THR A 188 36.16 -4.09 -10.44
CA THR A 188 37.46 -3.43 -10.61
C THR A 188 37.39 -2.03 -10.03
N ALA A 189 38.49 -1.51 -9.48
CA ALA A 189 38.54 -0.19 -8.88
C ALA A 189 38.08 0.88 -9.88
N GLN A 190 37.02 1.60 -9.53
CA GLN A 190 36.37 2.63 -10.35
C GLN A 190 35.50 3.51 -9.47
N THR A 191 35.03 4.63 -10.00
CA THR A 191 34.04 5.46 -9.30
C THR A 191 32.63 4.94 -9.53
N TYR A 192 31.70 5.31 -8.63
CA TYR A 192 30.28 5.04 -8.74
C TYR A 192 29.46 6.14 -8.06
N THR A 193 28.17 6.19 -8.37
CA THR A 193 27.18 7.06 -7.71
C THR A 193 26.14 6.25 -6.98
N ILE A 194 25.48 6.85 -6.01
CA ILE A 194 24.29 6.34 -5.33
C ILE A 194 23.18 7.36 -5.49
N ASP A 195 22.09 6.97 -6.12
CA ASP A 195 20.88 7.76 -6.22
C ASP A 195 19.80 7.14 -5.32
N PHE A 196 19.34 7.89 -4.33
CA PHE A 196 18.32 7.44 -3.38
C PHE A 196 16.94 7.83 -3.89
N TYR A 197 16.10 6.83 -4.15
CA TYR A 197 14.71 7.02 -4.59
C TYR A 197 13.75 6.53 -3.52
N ARG A 198 12.74 7.36 -3.19
CA ARG A 198 11.55 6.90 -2.49
C ARG A 198 10.57 6.32 -3.51
N MET A 199 10.07 5.10 -3.24
CA MET A 199 9.08 4.43 -4.09
C MET A 199 7.67 4.85 -3.69
N GLY A 200 6.79 5.01 -4.68
CA GLY A 200 5.40 5.45 -4.50
C GLY A 200 4.67 5.52 -5.83
N TYR A 201 3.64 6.36 -5.93
CA TYR A 201 2.90 6.56 -7.17
C TYR A 201 3.49 7.66 -8.05
N TYR A 202 3.65 8.88 -7.51
CA TYR A 202 4.25 10.05 -8.18
C TYR A 202 3.71 10.27 -9.60
N GLN A 203 2.38 10.37 -9.74
CA GLN A 203 1.69 10.56 -11.03
C GLN A 203 2.00 9.46 -12.07
N GLY A 204 2.25 8.23 -11.61
CA GLY A 204 2.56 7.08 -12.46
C GLY A 204 4.06 6.83 -12.66
N LEU A 205 4.94 7.74 -12.27
CA LEU A 205 6.40 7.59 -12.44
C LEU A 205 7.05 6.59 -11.48
N GLY A 206 6.35 6.21 -10.38
CA GLY A 206 6.73 5.10 -9.51
C GLY A 206 7.81 5.38 -8.48
N GLY A 207 8.51 6.50 -8.56
CA GLY A 207 9.53 6.89 -7.60
C GLY A 207 9.86 8.37 -7.66
N ARG A 208 10.55 8.88 -6.62
CA ARG A 208 11.06 10.25 -6.53
C ARG A 208 12.53 10.21 -6.12
N LEU A 209 13.37 10.95 -6.83
CA LEU A 209 14.76 11.14 -6.44
C LEU A 209 14.82 12.03 -5.19
N MET A 210 15.37 11.49 -4.11
CA MET A 210 15.51 12.19 -2.84
C MET A 210 16.90 12.79 -2.64
N GLN A 211 17.94 12.08 -3.10
CA GLN A 211 19.33 12.51 -2.97
C GLN A 211 20.21 11.76 -3.97
N SER A 212 21.22 12.44 -4.51
CA SER A 212 22.31 11.83 -5.29
C SER A 212 23.64 12.05 -4.58
N VAL A 213 24.49 11.04 -4.59
CA VAL A 213 25.81 11.07 -3.95
C VAL A 213 26.86 10.53 -4.92
N GLY A 214 28.00 11.18 -4.96
CA GLY A 214 29.14 10.75 -5.75
C GLY A 214 29.67 11.82 -6.71
N PRO A 215 30.72 11.48 -7.48
CA PRO A 215 31.33 10.15 -7.59
C PRO A 215 32.09 9.72 -6.31
N LEU A 216 31.85 8.48 -5.89
CA LEU A 216 32.54 7.83 -4.78
C LEU A 216 33.60 6.87 -5.33
N ALA A 217 34.72 6.70 -4.61
CA ALA A 217 35.72 5.69 -4.96
C ALA A 217 35.22 4.30 -4.57
N GLY A 218 35.19 3.37 -5.52
CA GLY A 218 34.85 1.96 -5.32
C GLY A 218 36.06 1.06 -5.51
N SER A 219 36.10 0.00 -4.73
CA SER A 219 37.10 -1.07 -4.84
C SER A 219 36.45 -2.43 -4.70
N PRO A 220 37.09 -3.52 -5.20
CA PRO A 220 36.67 -4.87 -4.89
C PRO A 220 36.68 -5.13 -3.39
N GLN A 221 35.61 -5.71 -2.88
CA GLN A 221 35.47 -6.13 -1.48
C GLN A 221 35.69 -7.64 -1.34
N PRO A 222 35.97 -8.15 -0.13
CA PRO A 222 36.17 -9.59 0.10
C PRO A 222 35.01 -10.45 -0.41
N VAL A 223 35.34 -11.66 -0.88
CA VAL A 223 34.32 -12.63 -1.34
C VAL A 223 33.52 -13.15 -0.14
N CYS A 224 32.23 -13.26 -0.31
CA CYS A 224 31.30 -13.79 0.70
C CYS A 224 31.10 -15.29 0.47
N LEU A 225 31.78 -16.13 1.21
CA LEU A 225 31.65 -17.58 1.09
C LEU A 225 30.66 -18.12 2.13
N PRO A 226 29.80 -19.07 1.77
CA PRO A 226 28.92 -19.74 2.72
C PRO A 226 29.69 -20.62 3.70
N ASP A 227 29.31 -20.58 4.96
CA ASP A 227 29.75 -21.57 5.95
C ASP A 227 29.32 -22.98 5.52
N ILE A 228 30.23 -23.95 5.62
CA ILE A 228 30.00 -25.30 5.10
C ILE A 228 28.88 -26.04 5.87
N ASN A 229 28.70 -25.75 7.15
CA ASN A 229 27.72 -26.44 7.98
C ASN A 229 26.34 -25.82 7.89
N THR A 230 26.25 -24.50 7.91
CA THR A 230 24.98 -23.76 8.02
C THR A 230 24.53 -23.15 6.71
N GLY A 231 25.45 -22.97 5.75
CA GLY A 231 25.21 -22.24 4.51
C GLY A 231 25.18 -20.72 4.70
N LEU A 232 25.51 -20.21 5.89
CA LEU A 232 25.52 -18.79 6.20
C LEU A 232 26.60 -18.08 5.38
N ALA A 233 26.21 -17.19 4.49
CA ALA A 233 27.10 -16.28 3.78
C ALA A 233 26.97 -14.87 4.36
N GLU A 234 28.06 -14.35 4.89
CA GLU A 234 28.20 -12.97 5.34
C GLU A 234 29.36 -12.29 4.62
N CYS A 235 29.16 -11.03 4.25
CA CYS A 235 30.15 -10.22 3.57
C CYS A 235 30.86 -9.30 4.58
N ASN A 236 32.15 -9.48 4.74
CA ASN A 236 32.98 -8.61 5.59
C ASN A 236 33.47 -7.39 4.79
N TRP A 237 32.51 -6.56 4.32
CA TRP A 237 32.83 -5.39 3.53
C TRP A 237 33.04 -4.16 4.40
N ALA A 238 33.96 -3.30 3.99
CA ALA A 238 34.11 -1.97 4.58
C ALA A 238 32.94 -1.08 4.17
N ALA A 239 32.47 -0.23 5.07
CA ALA A 239 31.42 0.74 4.77
C ALA A 239 31.90 1.72 3.70
N SER A 240 31.05 1.95 2.70
CA SER A 240 31.36 2.79 1.55
C SER A 240 30.72 4.18 1.66
N TYR A 241 29.56 4.27 2.29
CA TYR A 241 28.83 5.52 2.49
C TYR A 241 27.88 5.39 3.69
N ALA A 242 27.72 6.46 4.46
CA ALA A 242 26.71 6.59 5.50
C ALA A 242 25.72 7.69 5.15
N LEU A 243 24.45 7.33 5.04
CA LEU A 243 23.35 8.25 4.81
C LEU A 243 22.76 8.69 6.16
N ALA A 244 22.84 9.97 6.48
CA ALA A 244 22.01 10.57 7.52
C ALA A 244 20.62 10.86 6.90
N VAL A 245 19.61 10.12 7.32
CA VAL A 245 18.27 10.24 6.75
C VAL A 245 17.61 11.53 7.25
N PRO A 246 17.26 12.48 6.35
CA PRO A 246 16.63 13.72 6.78
C PRO A 246 15.30 13.50 7.50
N THR A 247 15.02 14.27 8.54
CA THR A 247 13.72 14.23 9.26
C THR A 247 12.55 14.65 8.39
N SER A 248 12.81 15.37 7.28
CA SER A 248 11.82 15.78 6.29
C SER A 248 11.43 14.66 5.31
N TRP A 249 12.13 13.53 5.29
CA TRP A 249 11.74 12.44 4.41
C TRP A 249 10.48 11.74 4.93
N THR A 250 9.58 11.44 4.00
CA THR A 250 8.35 10.69 4.30
C THR A 250 8.66 9.20 4.39
N SER A 251 8.12 8.52 5.39
CA SER A 251 8.21 7.06 5.53
C SER A 251 7.82 6.35 4.24
N GLY A 252 8.54 5.30 3.89
CA GLY A 252 8.32 4.58 2.63
C GLY A 252 9.38 3.52 2.36
N VAL A 253 9.22 2.81 1.24
CA VAL A 253 10.26 1.94 0.68
C VAL A 253 11.21 2.78 -0.17
N PHE A 254 12.50 2.55 -0.01
CA PHE A 254 13.56 3.27 -0.70
C PHE A 254 14.46 2.32 -1.47
N LEU A 255 14.97 2.81 -2.60
CA LEU A 255 16.02 2.18 -3.37
C LEU A 255 17.25 3.09 -3.41
N ALA A 256 18.40 2.59 -3.00
CA ALA A 256 19.68 3.17 -3.34
C ALA A 256 20.13 2.53 -4.66
N LYS A 257 20.00 3.29 -5.76
CA LYS A 257 20.46 2.87 -7.09
C LYS A 257 21.93 3.16 -7.23
N LEU A 258 22.72 2.11 -7.32
CA LEU A 258 24.15 2.17 -7.58
C LEU A 258 24.36 2.27 -9.08
N THR A 259 25.25 3.15 -9.54
CA THR A 259 25.70 3.23 -10.94
C THR A 259 27.21 3.38 -11.00
N SER A 260 27.91 2.38 -11.55
CA SER A 260 29.36 2.43 -11.74
C SER A 260 29.74 3.37 -12.89
N SER A 261 30.99 3.86 -12.92
CA SER A 261 31.49 4.70 -14.02
C SER A 261 31.50 3.99 -15.38
N THR A 262 31.42 2.66 -15.40
CA THR A 262 31.25 1.85 -16.60
C THR A 262 29.79 1.59 -16.97
N GLY A 263 28.83 2.21 -16.24
CA GLY A 263 27.40 2.16 -16.52
C GLY A 263 26.64 0.95 -15.95
N PHE A 264 27.28 0.07 -15.18
CA PHE A 264 26.58 -1.04 -14.53
C PHE A 264 25.80 -0.56 -13.32
N GLN A 265 24.59 -1.14 -13.12
CA GLN A 265 23.64 -0.72 -12.10
C GLN A 265 23.21 -1.87 -11.20
N ASN A 266 22.95 -1.57 -9.93
CA ASN A 266 22.30 -2.49 -8.96
C ASN A 266 21.50 -1.67 -7.96
N TRP A 267 20.54 -2.29 -7.24
CA TRP A 267 19.80 -1.66 -6.15
C TRP A 267 20.26 -2.17 -4.78
N ILE A 268 20.03 -1.33 -3.77
CA ILE A 268 19.95 -1.72 -2.36
C ILE A 268 18.59 -1.22 -1.86
N ILE A 269 17.72 -2.12 -1.44
CA ILE A 269 16.40 -1.80 -0.90
C ILE A 269 16.47 -1.61 0.62
N PHE A 270 15.76 -0.60 1.14
CA PHE A 270 15.59 -0.36 2.57
C PHE A 270 14.30 0.41 2.84
N VAL A 271 13.87 0.45 4.09
CA VAL A 271 12.69 1.19 4.53
C VAL A 271 13.09 2.38 5.37
N VAL A 272 12.53 3.55 5.10
CA VAL A 272 12.58 4.69 6.01
C VAL A 272 11.32 4.68 6.87
N ARG A 273 11.51 4.53 8.19
CA ARG A 273 10.44 4.55 9.18
C ARG A 273 10.13 5.97 9.66
N ASP A 274 8.98 6.11 10.31
CA ASP A 274 8.59 7.28 11.09
C ASP A 274 8.02 6.80 12.43
N ASP A 275 8.91 6.46 13.36
CA ASP A 275 8.55 5.82 14.61
C ASP A 275 7.75 6.74 15.53
N ALA A 276 7.98 8.06 15.44
CA ALA A 276 7.29 9.07 16.25
C ALA A 276 5.86 9.36 15.77
N ARG A 277 5.52 9.04 14.51
CA ARG A 277 4.22 9.35 13.91
C ARG A 277 3.22 8.23 14.17
N GLN A 278 2.02 8.60 14.58
CA GLN A 278 0.86 7.72 14.48
C GLN A 278 0.31 7.77 13.05
N ALA A 279 0.01 6.61 12.48
CA ALA A 279 -0.64 6.47 11.19
C ALA A 279 -1.84 5.53 11.31
N ASN A 280 -2.81 5.68 10.42
CA ASN A 280 -3.97 4.78 10.42
C ASN A 280 -3.55 3.35 10.07
N LEU A 281 -2.63 3.19 9.13
CA LEU A 281 -2.18 1.89 8.65
C LEU A 281 -0.66 1.73 8.80
N VAL A 282 -0.24 0.51 9.10
CA VAL A 282 1.17 0.09 9.09
C VAL A 282 1.34 -0.98 8.03
N TYR A 283 2.23 -0.73 7.06
CA TYR A 283 2.65 -1.73 6.09
C TYR A 283 3.95 -2.37 6.54
N GLN A 284 3.96 -3.71 6.59
CA GLN A 284 5.11 -4.53 6.92
C GLN A 284 5.77 -5.06 5.64
N GLN A 285 7.02 -4.62 5.37
CA GLN A 285 7.82 -5.12 4.24
C GLN A 285 8.34 -6.53 4.55
N PRO A 286 8.10 -7.55 3.67
CA PRO A 286 8.42 -8.96 3.95
C PRO A 286 9.90 -9.29 3.71
N VAL A 287 10.81 -8.57 4.38
CA VAL A 287 12.27 -8.71 4.21
C VAL A 287 12.79 -10.10 4.64
N ASN A 288 12.09 -10.78 5.54
CA ASN A 288 12.41 -12.15 5.95
C ASN A 288 12.23 -13.13 4.78
N THR A 289 11.14 -12.97 4.03
CA THR A 289 10.89 -13.79 2.84
C THR A 289 11.93 -13.50 1.76
N TYR A 290 12.22 -12.22 1.50
CA TYR A 290 13.28 -11.85 0.55
C TYR A 290 14.60 -12.51 0.92
N GLN A 291 14.99 -12.45 2.19
CA GLN A 291 16.24 -13.03 2.65
C GLN A 291 16.21 -14.56 2.67
N GLY A 292 15.06 -15.15 2.97
CA GLY A 292 14.84 -16.59 2.91
C GLY A 292 15.08 -17.17 1.51
N TYR A 293 14.71 -16.44 0.46
CA TYR A 293 14.93 -16.82 -0.94
C TYR A 293 16.27 -16.32 -1.53
N ASN A 294 16.95 -15.41 -0.85
CA ASN A 294 18.21 -14.86 -1.33
C ASN A 294 19.32 -15.91 -1.34
N ASN A 295 19.84 -16.22 -2.49
CA ASN A 295 20.92 -17.20 -2.69
C ASN A 295 22.25 -16.52 -3.11
N TYR A 296 22.43 -15.21 -2.82
CA TYR A 296 23.71 -14.56 -3.11
C TYR A 296 24.88 -15.37 -2.52
N PRO A 297 25.98 -15.57 -3.28
CA PRO A 297 26.39 -14.85 -4.49
C PRO A 297 25.74 -15.29 -5.81
N ASN A 298 24.79 -16.24 -5.85
CA ASN A 298 24.02 -16.66 -7.04
C ASN A 298 24.90 -16.94 -8.28
N ASP A 299 26.07 -17.55 -8.02
CA ASP A 299 27.10 -17.80 -9.02
C ASP A 299 27.00 -19.21 -9.65
N ASN A 300 25.87 -19.89 -9.44
CA ASN A 300 25.61 -21.29 -9.85
C ASN A 300 26.58 -22.34 -9.25
N ALA A 301 27.34 -21.95 -8.23
CA ALA A 301 28.34 -22.81 -7.61
C ALA A 301 28.29 -22.82 -6.08
N THR A 302 28.14 -21.64 -5.45
CA THR A 302 28.31 -21.52 -3.99
C THR A 302 27.11 -20.90 -3.28
N GLY A 303 26.26 -20.16 -3.98
CA GLY A 303 25.12 -19.45 -3.40
C GLY A 303 24.11 -20.38 -2.73
N LYS A 304 23.60 -19.96 -1.55
CA LYS A 304 22.64 -20.75 -0.76
C LYS A 304 21.55 -19.86 -0.18
N SER A 305 20.31 -20.38 -0.24
CA SER A 305 19.13 -19.81 0.40
C SER A 305 18.52 -20.80 1.40
N LEU A 306 17.41 -20.47 2.03
CA LEU A 306 16.63 -21.42 2.85
C LEU A 306 15.84 -22.44 2.01
N TYR A 307 16.07 -22.50 0.69
CA TYR A 307 15.38 -23.39 -0.25
C TYR A 307 16.37 -24.14 -1.14
N ASP A 308 16.05 -25.41 -1.44
CA ASP A 308 16.95 -26.30 -2.19
C ASP A 308 17.02 -25.93 -3.67
N PHE A 309 15.92 -25.49 -4.28
CA PHE A 309 15.81 -25.28 -5.73
C PHE A 309 16.80 -24.24 -6.29
N ASN A 310 17.30 -23.33 -5.46
CA ASN A 310 18.26 -22.28 -5.83
C ASN A 310 19.52 -22.28 -4.95
N SER A 311 19.83 -23.40 -4.30
CA SER A 311 21.02 -23.58 -3.47
C SER A 311 21.99 -24.55 -4.12
N PHE A 312 23.29 -24.25 -4.06
CA PHE A 312 24.33 -24.96 -4.79
C PHE A 312 25.37 -25.57 -3.85
N GLY A 313 26.16 -26.50 -4.38
CA GLY A 313 27.30 -27.11 -3.70
C GLY A 313 26.93 -28.22 -2.71
N LEU A 314 27.75 -28.42 -1.68
CA LEU A 314 27.60 -29.51 -0.71
C LEU A 314 26.39 -29.33 0.22
N PRO A 315 25.83 -30.44 0.72
CA PRO A 315 24.82 -30.42 1.76
C PRO A 315 25.27 -29.67 3.03
N THR A 316 24.31 -29.01 3.69
CA THR A 316 24.51 -28.35 4.99
C THR A 316 23.94 -29.20 6.13
N ALA A 317 23.85 -28.63 7.34
CA ALA A 317 23.14 -29.22 8.47
C ALA A 317 21.66 -29.52 8.19
N SER A 318 21.08 -28.96 7.13
CA SER A 318 19.74 -29.33 6.65
C SER A 318 19.66 -30.79 6.14
N GLY A 319 20.78 -31.38 5.77
CA GLY A 319 20.88 -32.68 5.06
C GLY A 319 20.69 -32.56 3.54
N THR A 320 20.46 -31.34 3.03
CA THR A 320 20.32 -31.02 1.61
C THR A 320 21.17 -29.78 1.27
N THR A 321 21.09 -29.26 0.04
CA THR A 321 21.94 -28.15 -0.40
C THR A 321 21.55 -26.79 0.23
N ARG A 322 20.31 -26.62 0.73
CA ARG A 322 19.84 -25.36 1.29
C ARG A 322 20.60 -24.93 2.54
N ALA A 323 20.69 -23.63 2.76
CA ALA A 323 21.15 -23.09 4.03
C ALA A 323 20.11 -23.35 5.15
N VAL A 324 20.59 -23.34 6.40
CA VAL A 324 19.76 -23.26 7.60
C VAL A 324 19.87 -21.88 8.26
N LYS A 325 20.83 -21.06 7.80
CA LYS A 325 21.02 -19.67 8.24
C LYS A 325 21.32 -18.80 7.02
N VAL A 326 20.73 -17.60 6.96
CA VAL A 326 20.99 -16.57 5.95
C VAL A 326 21.15 -15.21 6.63
N SER A 327 21.94 -14.31 6.03
CA SER A 327 22.26 -13.01 6.63
C SER A 327 21.90 -11.84 5.74
N TRP A 328 21.48 -10.72 6.35
CA TRP A 328 21.36 -9.43 5.67
C TRP A 328 22.70 -8.70 5.48
N ASN A 329 23.81 -9.24 6.00
CA ASN A 329 25.16 -8.73 5.73
C ASN A 329 25.68 -9.27 4.39
N ARG A 330 24.85 -9.24 3.35
CA ARG A 330 25.20 -9.59 1.96
C ARG A 330 24.21 -8.95 0.99
N PRO A 331 24.59 -8.69 -0.27
CA PRO A 331 23.66 -8.25 -1.29
C PRO A 331 22.48 -9.20 -1.48
N TYR A 332 21.36 -8.68 -1.92
CA TYR A 332 20.36 -9.53 -2.57
C TYR A 332 20.87 -9.95 -3.95
N ALA A 333 20.58 -11.20 -4.31
CA ALA A 333 20.83 -11.73 -5.64
C ALA A 333 20.11 -10.92 -6.73
N ASP A 334 20.45 -11.15 -7.98
CA ASP A 334 19.92 -10.47 -9.16
C ASP A 334 20.11 -8.95 -9.09
N ARG A 335 19.02 -8.21 -9.09
CA ARG A 335 19.02 -6.74 -9.17
C ARG A 335 19.15 -6.04 -7.82
N GLY A 336 19.15 -6.77 -6.70
CA GLY A 336 19.41 -6.21 -5.38
C GLY A 336 18.19 -5.67 -4.63
N ALA A 337 16.97 -5.89 -5.12
CA ALA A 337 15.73 -5.42 -4.49
C ALA A 337 14.87 -6.56 -3.89
N GLY A 338 15.44 -7.77 -3.70
CA GLY A 338 14.65 -8.93 -3.29
C GLY A 338 13.50 -9.20 -4.26
N GLN A 339 12.32 -9.51 -3.74
CA GLN A 339 11.12 -9.80 -4.54
C GLN A 339 10.20 -8.57 -4.73
N PHE A 340 10.61 -7.39 -4.28
CA PHE A 340 9.80 -6.18 -4.23
C PHE A 340 9.03 -5.88 -5.52
N PHE A 341 9.69 -5.99 -6.68
CA PHE A 341 9.08 -5.70 -7.98
C PHE A 341 8.19 -6.82 -8.52
N ASN A 342 8.21 -8.00 -7.91
CA ASN A 342 7.29 -9.08 -8.27
C ASN A 342 5.88 -8.82 -7.71
N TRP A 343 5.78 -8.14 -6.54
CA TRP A 343 4.54 -8.06 -5.78
C TRP A 343 4.27 -6.68 -5.16
N GLU A 344 5.02 -6.28 -4.14
CA GLU A 344 4.70 -5.17 -3.25
C GLU A 344 4.69 -3.81 -3.94
N TYR A 345 5.48 -3.65 -5.00
CA TYR A 345 5.56 -2.43 -5.79
C TYR A 345 4.19 -1.99 -6.31
N TYR A 346 3.36 -2.91 -6.78
CA TYR A 346 2.03 -2.62 -7.32
C TYR A 346 1.06 -2.17 -6.22
N PHE A 347 1.13 -2.80 -5.06
CA PHE A 347 0.36 -2.39 -3.90
C PHE A 347 0.75 -0.99 -3.40
N ILE A 348 2.05 -0.71 -3.28
CA ILE A 348 2.55 0.58 -2.80
C ILE A 348 2.09 1.71 -3.73
N ARG A 349 2.20 1.53 -5.04
CA ARG A 349 1.69 2.50 -6.01
C ARG A 349 0.19 2.76 -5.82
N TRP A 350 -0.57 1.70 -5.62
CA TRP A 350 -2.01 1.81 -5.45
C TRP A 350 -2.41 2.46 -4.13
N ILE A 351 -1.86 2.01 -2.99
CA ILE A 351 -2.27 2.53 -1.67
C ILE A 351 -1.88 4.01 -1.52
N GLU A 352 -0.72 4.40 -2.05
CA GLU A 352 -0.26 5.78 -1.97
C GLU A 352 -1.09 6.73 -2.86
N ARG A 353 -1.44 6.31 -4.09
CA ARG A 353 -2.35 7.13 -4.91
C ARG A 353 -3.78 7.18 -4.38
N SER A 354 -4.17 6.20 -3.59
CA SER A 354 -5.49 6.16 -2.96
C SER A 354 -5.59 7.05 -1.71
N GLY A 355 -4.48 7.69 -1.29
CA GLY A 355 -4.43 8.69 -0.24
C GLY A 355 -4.52 8.13 1.19
N TYR A 356 -4.41 6.81 1.39
CA TYR A 356 -4.42 6.23 2.74
C TYR A 356 -3.22 6.71 3.57
N ASP A 357 -3.48 7.00 4.85
CA ASP A 357 -2.43 7.32 5.81
C ASP A 357 -1.72 6.05 6.26
N VAL A 358 -0.60 5.76 5.62
CA VAL A 358 0.22 4.57 5.86
C VAL A 358 1.63 4.96 6.30
N LYS A 359 2.21 4.18 7.21
CA LYS A 359 3.64 4.18 7.52
C LYS A 359 4.22 2.80 7.28
N TYR A 360 5.54 2.74 7.11
CA TYR A 360 6.25 1.57 6.66
C TYR A 360 7.19 1.05 7.75
N CYS A 361 7.26 -0.26 7.89
CA CYS A 361 8.24 -0.98 8.71
C CYS A 361 8.64 -2.29 8.00
N THR A 362 9.54 -3.05 8.60
CA THR A 362 9.97 -4.37 8.12
C THR A 362 9.61 -5.47 9.10
N ASN A 363 9.74 -6.73 8.70
CA ASN A 363 9.60 -7.87 9.60
C ASN A 363 10.50 -7.76 10.83
N ILE A 364 11.75 -7.25 10.67
CA ILE A 364 12.70 -7.10 11.79
C ILE A 364 12.18 -6.06 12.78
N ASP A 365 11.65 -4.94 12.30
CA ASP A 365 11.06 -3.92 13.18
C ASP A 365 9.88 -4.46 13.99
N VAL A 366 9.07 -5.36 13.39
CA VAL A 366 7.96 -6.01 14.11
C VAL A 366 8.47 -7.06 15.09
N HIS A 367 9.56 -7.77 14.77
CA HIS A 367 10.22 -8.67 15.71
C HIS A 367 10.71 -7.92 16.96
N GLU A 368 11.43 -6.81 16.75
CA GLU A 368 12.02 -6.02 17.84
C GLU A 368 10.98 -5.21 18.63
N HIS A 369 9.92 -4.73 17.96
CA HIS A 369 8.99 -3.73 18.48
C HIS A 369 7.54 -3.99 18.04
N SER A 370 7.02 -5.19 18.28
CA SER A 370 5.64 -5.52 17.91
C SER A 370 4.59 -4.66 18.64
N ASP A 371 4.93 -4.08 19.78
CA ASP A 371 4.11 -3.11 20.51
C ASP A 371 3.74 -1.88 19.68
N ARG A 372 4.56 -1.49 18.72
CA ARG A 372 4.28 -0.36 17.82
C ARG A 372 3.08 -0.59 16.89
N LEU A 373 2.67 -1.84 16.69
CA LEU A 373 1.47 -2.18 15.92
C LEU A 373 0.19 -1.71 16.62
N LEU A 374 0.19 -1.63 17.96
CA LEU A 374 -0.98 -1.27 18.76
C LEU A 374 -1.43 0.18 18.54
N ALA A 375 -0.57 1.04 18.00
CA ALA A 375 -0.89 2.43 17.71
C ALA A 375 -1.60 2.63 16.35
N ALA A 376 -1.75 1.57 15.55
CA ALA A 376 -2.40 1.62 14.24
C ALA A 376 -3.86 1.17 14.31
N LYS A 377 -4.65 1.55 13.31
CA LYS A 377 -5.99 0.98 13.09
C LYS A 377 -5.95 -0.32 12.29
N GLY A 378 -4.89 -0.52 11.52
CA GLY A 378 -4.70 -1.75 10.76
C GLY A 378 -3.24 -2.02 10.37
N VAL A 379 -2.89 -3.31 10.30
CA VAL A 379 -1.59 -3.84 9.85
C VAL A 379 -1.78 -4.57 8.53
N LEU A 380 -0.89 -4.28 7.57
CA LEU A 380 -0.97 -4.79 6.20
C LEU A 380 0.27 -5.63 5.88
N SER A 381 0.03 -6.86 5.44
CA SER A 381 1.02 -7.78 4.89
C SER A 381 0.64 -8.11 3.45
N ILE A 382 1.62 -8.14 2.55
CA ILE A 382 1.40 -8.26 1.10
C ILE A 382 2.16 -9.48 0.56
N ALA A 383 1.57 -10.13 -0.45
CA ALA A 383 2.18 -11.22 -1.23
C ALA A 383 2.55 -12.46 -0.38
N THR A 384 3.81 -12.88 -0.40
CA THR A 384 4.30 -14.08 0.29
C THR A 384 5.11 -13.71 1.54
N ASP A 385 4.46 -13.22 2.59
CA ASP A 385 5.13 -12.92 3.86
C ASP A 385 5.16 -14.17 4.75
N GLN A 386 6.09 -15.11 4.44
CA GLN A 386 6.07 -16.49 4.94
C GLN A 386 6.79 -16.70 6.28
N ASN A 387 7.85 -15.91 6.55
CA ASN A 387 8.82 -16.21 7.58
C ASN A 387 8.61 -15.31 8.80
N TYR A 388 8.05 -15.85 9.88
CA TYR A 388 7.71 -15.12 11.10
C TYR A 388 8.45 -15.67 12.30
N SER A 389 9.02 -14.79 13.11
CA SER A 389 9.48 -15.15 14.44
C SER A 389 8.32 -15.32 15.42
N LYS A 390 8.60 -15.89 16.58
CA LYS A 390 7.61 -16.02 17.65
C LYS A 390 7.08 -14.64 18.08
N GLU A 391 7.98 -13.68 18.24
CA GLU A 391 7.67 -12.30 18.64
C GLU A 391 6.76 -11.60 17.63
N MET A 392 6.99 -11.82 16.32
CA MET A 392 6.12 -11.29 15.27
C MET A 392 4.72 -11.89 15.32
N TYR A 393 4.61 -13.22 15.46
CA TYR A 393 3.31 -13.90 15.53
C TYR A 393 2.54 -13.45 16.78
N ASP A 394 3.20 -13.46 17.95
CA ASP A 394 2.61 -13.00 19.22
C ASP A 394 2.16 -11.54 19.13
N GLY A 395 2.95 -10.69 18.45
CA GLY A 395 2.62 -9.28 18.21
C GLY A 395 1.39 -9.08 17.35
N LEU A 396 1.19 -9.90 16.29
CA LEU A 396 -0.03 -9.85 15.48
C LEU A 396 -1.26 -10.33 16.25
N GLU A 397 -1.14 -11.40 17.06
CA GLU A 397 -2.24 -11.84 17.93
C GLU A 397 -2.59 -10.75 18.94
N ALA A 398 -1.59 -10.14 19.58
CA ALA A 398 -1.80 -9.05 20.52
C ALA A 398 -2.45 -7.82 19.84
N ALA A 399 -2.04 -7.47 18.63
CA ALA A 399 -2.65 -6.39 17.86
C ALA A 399 -4.12 -6.67 17.54
N ARG A 400 -4.44 -7.87 17.02
CA ARG A 400 -5.82 -8.32 16.81
C ARG A 400 -6.65 -8.24 18.10
N ASP A 401 -6.09 -8.73 19.19
CA ASP A 401 -6.79 -8.81 20.47
C ASP A 401 -6.95 -7.44 21.14
N ALA A 402 -6.16 -6.44 20.70
CA ALA A 402 -6.28 -5.03 21.03
C ALA A 402 -7.14 -4.22 20.03
N ALA A 403 -7.95 -4.88 19.21
CA ALA A 403 -8.84 -4.28 18.20
C ALA A 403 -8.12 -3.62 17.01
N VAL A 404 -6.86 -3.95 16.74
CA VAL A 404 -6.16 -3.55 15.52
C VAL A 404 -6.51 -4.53 14.40
N ASN A 405 -7.00 -4.02 13.28
CA ASN A 405 -7.39 -4.83 12.13
C ASN A 405 -6.14 -5.41 11.43
N LEU A 406 -6.29 -6.60 10.83
CA LEU A 406 -5.19 -7.24 10.10
C LEU A 406 -5.64 -7.56 8.66
N ALA A 407 -4.81 -7.27 7.67
CA ALA A 407 -5.06 -7.70 6.30
C ALA A 407 -3.81 -8.35 5.70
N PHE A 408 -4.01 -9.57 5.20
CA PHE A 408 -3.01 -10.36 4.49
C PHE A 408 -3.42 -10.41 3.02
N PHE A 409 -2.92 -9.47 2.23
CA PHE A 409 -3.19 -9.38 0.79
C PHE A 409 -2.23 -10.28 0.00
N GLY A 410 -2.24 -11.56 0.34
CA GLY A 410 -1.34 -12.53 -0.22
C GLY A 410 -1.74 -13.96 0.13
N ALA A 411 -0.79 -14.90 0.00
CA ALA A 411 -0.91 -16.29 0.42
C ALA A 411 0.38 -16.79 1.07
N GLY A 412 0.27 -17.92 1.80
CA GLY A 412 1.40 -18.51 2.50
C GLY A 412 1.94 -17.63 3.64
N ALA A 413 1.21 -16.60 4.05
CA ALA A 413 1.61 -15.75 5.16
C ALA A 413 1.74 -16.55 6.45
N VAL A 414 2.74 -16.19 7.28
CA VAL A 414 2.97 -16.85 8.59
C VAL A 414 3.19 -18.38 8.47
N PHE A 415 3.88 -18.83 7.43
CA PHE A 415 4.04 -20.28 7.16
C PHE A 415 5.15 -20.95 7.97
N TRP A 416 6.37 -20.33 7.96
CA TRP A 416 7.54 -20.83 8.66
C TRP A 416 7.80 -20.05 9.95
N GLN A 417 7.99 -20.74 11.08
CA GLN A 417 8.67 -20.14 12.20
C GLN A 417 10.15 -20.03 11.90
N VAL A 418 10.68 -18.84 12.12
CA VAL A 418 12.11 -18.52 12.02
C VAL A 418 12.61 -17.94 13.34
N ARG A 419 13.92 -17.84 13.49
CA ARG A 419 14.60 -17.25 14.64
C ARG A 419 15.60 -16.22 14.16
N PHE A 420 15.79 -15.15 14.90
CA PHE A 420 16.85 -14.19 14.64
C PHE A 420 18.06 -14.48 15.54
N GLU A 421 19.25 -14.27 14.99
CA GLU A 421 20.52 -14.35 15.70
C GLU A 421 21.39 -13.15 15.36
N ALA A 422 22.29 -12.79 16.29
CA ALA A 422 23.30 -11.78 16.00
C ALA A 422 24.27 -12.29 14.91
N SER A 423 24.78 -11.35 14.12
CA SER A 423 25.84 -11.66 13.16
C SER A 423 27.10 -12.18 13.87
N PRO A 424 27.59 -13.37 13.59
CA PRO A 424 28.86 -13.85 14.13
C PRO A 424 30.04 -13.01 13.67
N LEU A 425 29.89 -12.25 12.57
CA LEU A 425 30.96 -11.44 12.00
C LEU A 425 31.02 -10.05 12.66
N THR A 426 29.88 -9.39 12.87
CA THR A 426 29.82 -8.00 13.34
C THR A 426 29.33 -7.84 14.76
N GLY A 427 28.68 -8.89 15.34
CA GLY A 427 28.01 -8.84 16.63
C GLY A 427 26.67 -8.07 16.60
N ALA A 428 26.27 -7.49 15.45
CA ALA A 428 25.02 -6.78 15.33
C ALA A 428 23.82 -7.75 15.51
N ALA A 429 22.86 -7.34 16.35
CA ALA A 429 21.64 -8.12 16.62
C ALA A 429 20.82 -8.32 15.35
N ASP A 430 20.06 -9.40 15.31
CA ASP A 430 19.01 -9.71 14.35
C ASP A 430 19.43 -9.62 12.85
N ARG A 431 20.74 -9.85 12.60
CA ARG A 431 21.31 -9.86 11.23
C ARG A 431 21.32 -11.23 10.57
N VAL A 432 20.98 -12.29 11.30
CA VAL A 432 20.94 -13.66 10.78
C VAL A 432 19.55 -14.25 10.98
N LEU A 433 18.93 -14.69 9.90
CA LEU A 433 17.67 -15.43 9.88
C LEU A 433 17.96 -16.92 9.89
N VAL A 434 17.41 -17.63 10.87
CA VAL A 434 17.57 -19.07 11.09
C VAL A 434 16.28 -19.79 10.70
N GLY A 435 16.41 -20.82 9.83
CA GLY A 435 15.30 -21.65 9.38
C GLY A 435 15.73 -23.06 9.03
N TYR A 436 15.79 -23.95 10.02
CA TYR A 436 16.10 -25.37 9.79
C TYR A 436 15.00 -26.10 9.03
N LYS A 437 13.72 -25.67 9.20
CA LYS A 437 12.54 -26.28 8.57
C LYS A 437 12.35 -27.78 8.90
N ASP A 438 13.04 -28.28 9.90
CA ASP A 438 13.02 -29.67 10.34
C ASP A 438 13.34 -29.73 11.85
N GLN A 439 12.39 -30.24 12.63
CA GLN A 439 12.53 -30.36 14.08
C GLN A 439 13.73 -31.23 14.49
N THR A 440 14.06 -32.25 13.70
CA THR A 440 15.18 -33.17 14.03
C THR A 440 16.54 -32.54 13.76
N LYS A 441 16.59 -31.48 12.99
CA LYS A 441 17.83 -30.78 12.57
C LYS A 441 18.06 -29.49 13.36
N ASP A 442 16.99 -28.85 13.85
CA ASP A 442 17.13 -27.62 14.61
C ASP A 442 17.73 -27.93 16.00
N PRO A 443 18.91 -27.38 16.33
CA PRO A 443 19.51 -27.59 17.65
C PRO A 443 18.74 -26.95 18.81
N VAL A 444 17.82 -26.01 18.50
CA VAL A 444 16.96 -25.31 19.49
C VAL A 444 15.58 -25.93 19.45
N GLN A 445 15.24 -26.64 20.53
CA GLN A 445 13.94 -27.29 20.68
C GLN A 445 13.02 -26.44 21.57
N GLY A 446 11.72 -26.54 21.31
CA GLY A 446 10.68 -25.85 22.09
C GLY A 446 9.95 -24.75 21.33
N PRO A 447 9.53 -23.65 22.00
CA PRO A 447 8.65 -22.64 21.39
C PRO A 447 9.24 -21.88 20.19
N THR A 448 10.57 -21.94 19.99
CA THR A 448 11.28 -21.26 18.92
C THR A 448 11.95 -22.21 17.92
N THR A 449 11.56 -23.49 17.92
CA THR A 449 11.99 -24.46 16.89
C THR A 449 11.53 -23.99 15.51
N THR A 450 12.45 -23.94 14.55
CA THR A 450 12.18 -23.37 13.22
C THR A 450 11.56 -24.40 12.26
N ILE A 451 10.26 -24.63 12.43
CA ILE A 451 9.41 -25.49 11.59
C ILE A 451 8.14 -24.72 11.16
N ARG A 452 7.21 -25.38 10.50
CA ARG A 452 5.93 -24.73 10.14
C ARG A 452 5.14 -24.39 11.40
N TRP A 453 4.52 -23.24 11.45
CA TRP A 453 3.69 -22.79 12.56
C TRP A 453 2.58 -23.80 12.93
N ARG A 454 1.94 -24.39 11.90
CA ARG A 454 0.90 -25.41 12.13
C ARG A 454 1.40 -26.67 12.83
N ASP A 455 2.68 -26.99 12.71
CA ASP A 455 3.29 -28.15 13.40
C ASP A 455 3.66 -27.82 14.85
N LEU A 456 3.61 -26.55 15.22
CA LEU A 456 3.76 -26.04 16.60
C LEU A 456 2.41 -25.81 17.30
N ASN A 457 1.32 -26.38 16.79
CA ASN A 457 -0.05 -26.17 17.26
C ASN A 457 -0.53 -24.70 17.20
N ARG A 458 0.06 -23.90 16.31
CA ARG A 458 -0.33 -22.53 16.02
C ARG A 458 -0.58 -22.38 14.50
N PRO A 459 -1.63 -23.02 13.95
CA PRO A 459 -1.89 -22.96 12.53
C PRO A 459 -2.25 -21.52 12.10
N PRO A 460 -1.67 -20.99 11.02
CA PRO A 460 -2.00 -19.65 10.52
C PRO A 460 -3.50 -19.43 10.29
N GLN A 461 -4.26 -20.49 10.00
CA GLN A 461 -5.71 -20.44 9.83
C GLN A 461 -6.43 -19.84 11.05
N THR A 462 -5.91 -20.03 12.27
CA THR A 462 -6.54 -19.44 13.49
C THR A 462 -6.33 -17.93 13.62
N LEU A 463 -5.31 -17.40 12.95
CA LEU A 463 -5.04 -15.96 12.90
C LEU A 463 -5.63 -15.32 11.64
N ILE A 464 -5.47 -15.94 10.47
CA ILE A 464 -5.80 -15.33 9.17
C ILE A 464 -7.18 -15.73 8.66
N GLY A 465 -7.67 -16.92 9.07
CA GLY A 465 -8.89 -17.54 8.56
C GLY A 465 -8.65 -18.56 7.45
N VAL A 466 -7.54 -18.46 6.74
CA VAL A 466 -7.02 -19.41 5.75
C VAL A 466 -5.54 -19.64 5.99
N GLN A 467 -4.97 -20.66 5.36
CA GLN A 467 -3.53 -20.95 5.42
C GLN A 467 -3.06 -21.66 4.16
N PHE A 468 -1.76 -21.70 3.93
CA PHE A 468 -1.17 -22.31 2.73
C PHE A 468 -1.75 -23.70 2.43
N HIS A 469 -2.30 -23.83 1.23
CA HIS A 469 -3.00 -25.02 0.75
C HIS A 469 -2.29 -25.69 -0.43
N GLY A 470 -1.60 -24.92 -1.26
CA GLY A 470 -0.84 -25.41 -2.41
C GLY A 470 -0.32 -24.31 -3.30
N GLN A 471 0.30 -24.71 -4.39
CA GLN A 471 0.85 -23.78 -5.39
C GLN A 471 0.68 -24.37 -6.81
N ILE A 472 0.61 -23.47 -7.80
CA ILE A 472 0.79 -23.84 -9.22
C ILE A 472 2.24 -23.57 -9.63
N ASP A 473 2.66 -24.12 -10.76
CA ASP A 473 3.96 -23.78 -11.33
C ASP A 473 3.99 -22.27 -11.67
N PHE A 474 5.10 -21.60 -11.36
CA PHE A 474 5.23 -20.15 -11.59
C PHE A 474 5.07 -19.75 -13.06
N SER A 475 5.35 -20.65 -13.98
CA SER A 475 5.16 -20.45 -15.42
C SER A 475 3.73 -20.72 -15.89
N SER A 476 2.89 -21.32 -15.03
CA SER A 476 1.49 -21.61 -15.37
C SER A 476 0.63 -20.36 -15.28
N PRO A 477 -0.40 -20.21 -16.16
CA PRO A 477 -1.37 -19.15 -16.03
C PRO A 477 -2.11 -19.21 -14.68
N ASN A 478 -2.32 -18.07 -14.06
CA ASN A 478 -3.15 -17.96 -12.87
C ASN A 478 -4.59 -18.37 -13.17
N VAL A 479 -5.27 -18.95 -12.18
CA VAL A 479 -6.69 -19.28 -12.30
C VAL A 479 -7.56 -18.10 -11.86
N PRO A 480 -8.87 -18.08 -12.24
CA PRO A 480 -9.76 -17.01 -11.84
C PRO A 480 -10.07 -17.04 -10.34
N PHE A 481 -10.22 -15.87 -9.74
CA PHE A 481 -10.86 -15.70 -8.44
C PHE A 481 -12.37 -15.90 -8.62
N VAL A 482 -12.95 -16.91 -7.96
CA VAL A 482 -14.36 -17.25 -8.05
C VAL A 482 -15.06 -16.76 -6.80
N VAL A 483 -15.97 -15.82 -6.98
CA VAL A 483 -16.68 -15.14 -5.88
C VAL A 483 -17.60 -16.10 -5.14
N GLN A 484 -17.60 -16.04 -3.83
CA GLN A 484 -18.53 -16.68 -2.93
C GLN A 484 -18.97 -15.66 -1.87
N SER A 485 -20.22 -15.81 -1.36
CA SER A 485 -20.77 -14.92 -0.35
C SER A 485 -20.78 -13.43 -0.79
N SER A 486 -21.21 -13.16 -2.03
CA SER A 486 -21.24 -11.84 -2.66
C SER A 486 -22.08 -10.80 -1.92
N SER A 487 -22.99 -11.22 -1.01
CA SER A 487 -23.73 -10.34 -0.10
C SER A 487 -22.86 -9.72 1.01
N ASN A 488 -21.63 -10.20 1.18
CA ASN A 488 -20.71 -9.62 2.17
C ASN A 488 -20.35 -8.19 1.79
N TRP A 489 -20.23 -7.33 2.80
CA TRP A 489 -19.96 -5.90 2.64
C TRP A 489 -18.68 -5.58 1.84
N ILE A 490 -17.69 -6.48 1.81
CA ILE A 490 -16.46 -6.27 1.04
C ILE A 490 -16.72 -6.13 -0.47
N TYR A 491 -17.80 -6.74 -0.97
CA TYR A 491 -18.17 -6.68 -2.39
C TYR A 491 -19.05 -5.47 -2.75
N THR A 492 -19.36 -4.60 -1.79
CA THR A 492 -20.19 -3.42 -2.05
C THR A 492 -19.59 -2.56 -3.17
N GLY A 493 -20.40 -2.24 -4.18
CA GLY A 493 -20.02 -1.40 -5.33
C GLY A 493 -19.12 -2.08 -6.37
N THR A 494 -18.92 -3.41 -6.28
CA THR A 494 -18.17 -4.18 -7.30
C THR A 494 -19.05 -4.71 -8.43
N GLY A 495 -20.35 -4.85 -8.18
CA GLY A 495 -21.29 -5.52 -9.09
C GLY A 495 -21.14 -7.05 -9.18
N LEU A 496 -20.29 -7.66 -8.34
CA LEU A 496 -20.02 -9.09 -8.35
C LEU A 496 -21.14 -9.88 -7.67
N LEU A 497 -21.46 -11.05 -8.23
CA LEU A 497 -22.39 -12.04 -7.72
C LEU A 497 -21.67 -13.36 -7.43
N ASP A 498 -22.30 -14.25 -6.66
CA ASP A 498 -21.78 -15.59 -6.40
C ASP A 498 -21.56 -16.36 -7.71
N GLY A 499 -20.37 -16.94 -7.86
CA GLY A 499 -19.94 -17.64 -9.08
C GLY A 499 -19.25 -16.75 -10.11
N ASP A 500 -19.30 -15.43 -9.98
CA ASP A 500 -18.56 -14.52 -10.86
C ASP A 500 -17.05 -14.76 -10.76
N ARG A 501 -16.36 -14.50 -11.86
CA ARG A 501 -14.94 -14.81 -12.01
C ARG A 501 -14.13 -13.56 -12.33
N ILE A 502 -13.05 -13.35 -11.57
CA ILE A 502 -12.04 -12.33 -11.89
C ILE A 502 -10.83 -13.08 -12.46
N PRO A 503 -10.54 -12.95 -13.76
CA PRO A 503 -9.48 -13.71 -14.42
C PRO A 503 -8.09 -13.39 -13.86
N GLY A 504 -7.20 -14.39 -13.77
CA GLY A 504 -5.78 -14.19 -13.47
C GLY A 504 -5.44 -13.80 -12.04
N MET A 505 -6.39 -13.85 -11.11
CA MET A 505 -6.20 -13.35 -9.74
C MET A 505 -5.77 -14.40 -8.73
N VAL A 506 -5.76 -15.70 -9.06
CA VAL A 506 -5.40 -16.78 -8.13
C VAL A 506 -4.18 -17.54 -8.64
N GLY A 507 -3.09 -17.45 -7.94
CA GLY A 507 -1.75 -18.00 -8.21
C GLY A 507 -0.71 -17.17 -7.43
N TYR A 508 0.50 -17.40 -7.48
CA TYR A 508 1.29 -18.63 -7.66
C TYR A 508 1.13 -19.58 -6.46
N GLU A 509 1.13 -19.04 -5.21
CA GLU A 509 0.77 -19.76 -3.99
C GLU A 509 -0.67 -19.43 -3.61
N MET A 510 -1.35 -20.41 -3.04
CA MET A 510 -2.75 -20.29 -2.63
C MET A 510 -2.97 -20.80 -1.21
N ASP A 511 -3.85 -20.09 -0.50
CA ASP A 511 -4.38 -20.53 0.78
C ASP A 511 -5.74 -21.21 0.61
N GLY A 512 -6.13 -21.95 1.62
CA GLY A 512 -7.44 -22.57 1.76
C GLY A 512 -7.72 -22.93 3.21
N THR A 513 -8.85 -23.54 3.44
CA THR A 513 -9.22 -24.06 4.77
C THR A 513 -8.86 -25.53 4.90
N TRP A 514 -8.34 -25.90 6.06
CA TRP A 514 -8.06 -27.29 6.42
C TRP A 514 -8.97 -27.72 7.55
N SER A 515 -9.80 -28.74 7.34
CA SER A 515 -10.77 -29.22 8.32
C SER A 515 -10.11 -29.80 9.60
N ILE A 516 -8.84 -30.19 9.52
CA ILE A 516 -8.09 -30.72 10.68
C ILE A 516 -7.58 -29.62 11.63
N PHE A 517 -7.62 -28.37 11.20
CA PHE A 517 -7.23 -27.23 12.03
C PHE A 517 -8.45 -26.41 12.44
N PRO A 518 -8.44 -25.79 13.62
CA PRO A 518 -9.58 -24.99 14.07
C PRO A 518 -9.74 -23.73 13.18
N ALA A 519 -11.00 -23.28 13.07
CA ALA A 519 -11.33 -21.98 12.53
C ALA A 519 -10.84 -20.85 13.49
N PRO A 520 -10.73 -19.61 13.03
CA PRO A 520 -10.41 -18.49 13.91
C PRO A 520 -11.47 -18.30 15.00
N ASN A 521 -11.05 -17.78 16.16
CA ASN A 521 -11.98 -17.33 17.19
C ASN A 521 -12.65 -16.04 16.71
N ALA A 522 -13.90 -16.14 16.26
CA ALA A 522 -14.64 -15.06 15.62
C ALA A 522 -15.94 -14.77 16.36
N ILE A 523 -16.41 -13.53 16.28
CA ILE A 523 -17.80 -13.19 16.62
C ILE A 523 -18.73 -14.03 15.75
N SER A 524 -19.84 -14.54 16.35
CA SER A 524 -20.79 -15.40 15.65
C SER A 524 -21.17 -14.83 14.27
N ASP A 525 -21.20 -15.71 13.27
CA ASP A 525 -21.60 -15.42 11.88
C ASP A 525 -20.71 -14.42 11.10
N THR A 526 -19.56 -14.01 11.68
CA THR A 526 -18.64 -13.10 10.99
C THR A 526 -17.53 -13.81 10.20
N TYR A 527 -17.22 -15.08 10.49
CA TYR A 527 -16.26 -15.84 9.72
C TYR A 527 -16.88 -16.32 8.42
N VAL A 528 -16.44 -15.74 7.32
CA VAL A 528 -17.00 -15.94 5.98
C VAL A 528 -15.90 -16.33 5.00
N ILE A 529 -16.15 -17.39 4.23
CA ILE A 529 -15.33 -17.71 3.05
C ILE A 529 -15.86 -16.88 1.88
N LEU A 530 -14.97 -16.13 1.26
CA LEU A 530 -15.28 -15.10 0.28
C LEU A 530 -15.07 -15.55 -1.16
N SER A 531 -14.27 -16.60 -1.35
CA SER A 531 -13.99 -17.18 -2.66
C SER A 531 -13.81 -18.68 -2.58
N ALA A 532 -14.11 -19.36 -3.69
CA ALA A 532 -13.86 -20.77 -3.89
C ALA A 532 -13.33 -21.01 -5.31
N SER A 533 -12.01 -20.91 -5.49
CA SER A 533 -11.34 -20.96 -6.78
C SER A 533 -10.65 -22.32 -6.97
N PRO A 534 -11.20 -23.21 -7.82
CA PRO A 534 -10.62 -24.52 -8.05
C PRO A 534 -9.31 -24.40 -8.87
N TYR A 535 -8.32 -25.21 -8.49
CA TYR A 535 -7.05 -25.31 -9.20
C TYR A 535 -6.47 -26.71 -9.09
N THR A 536 -5.51 -27.05 -9.98
CA THR A 536 -4.68 -28.23 -9.88
C THR A 536 -3.30 -27.80 -9.40
N ASP A 537 -2.84 -28.35 -8.28
CA ASP A 537 -1.53 -27.98 -7.75
C ASP A 537 -0.38 -28.68 -8.48
N VAL A 538 0.88 -28.32 -8.14
CA VAL A 538 2.09 -28.91 -8.73
C VAL A 538 2.23 -30.41 -8.51
N SER A 539 1.49 -31.01 -7.57
CA SER A 539 1.42 -32.45 -7.34
C SER A 539 0.37 -33.15 -8.20
N GLY A 540 -0.47 -32.39 -8.92
CA GLY A 540 -1.61 -32.89 -9.70
C GLY A 540 -2.91 -33.04 -8.89
N GLU A 541 -2.94 -32.62 -7.63
CA GLU A 541 -4.16 -32.67 -6.81
C GLU A 541 -5.11 -31.52 -7.14
N GLN A 542 -6.42 -31.86 -7.17
CA GLN A 542 -7.48 -30.88 -7.28
C GLN A 542 -7.72 -30.22 -5.92
N LYS A 543 -7.58 -28.92 -5.84
CA LYS A 543 -7.70 -28.11 -4.63
C LYS A 543 -8.59 -26.89 -4.87
N THR A 544 -8.97 -26.21 -3.79
CA THR A 544 -9.74 -24.96 -3.84
C THR A 544 -8.99 -23.89 -3.05
N ALA A 545 -8.63 -22.80 -3.71
CA ALA A 545 -8.13 -21.60 -3.06
C ALA A 545 -9.30 -20.80 -2.48
N SER A 546 -9.10 -20.24 -1.30
CA SER A 546 -10.15 -19.48 -0.60
C SER A 546 -9.60 -18.22 0.02
N SER A 547 -10.38 -17.13 -0.08
CA SER A 547 -10.21 -15.93 0.73
C SER A 547 -11.16 -15.97 1.92
N SER A 548 -10.83 -15.29 3.00
CA SER A 548 -11.70 -15.21 4.17
C SER A 548 -11.69 -13.86 4.85
N ILE A 549 -12.75 -13.60 5.61
CA ILE A 549 -12.82 -12.47 6.53
C ILE A 549 -13.52 -12.91 7.81
N TYR A 550 -13.11 -12.35 8.94
CA TYR A 550 -13.82 -12.51 10.21
C TYR A 550 -13.61 -11.31 11.12
N GLN A 551 -14.49 -11.16 12.10
CA GLN A 551 -14.32 -10.21 13.19
C GLN A 551 -13.94 -10.96 14.48
N ALA A 552 -12.79 -10.62 15.05
CA ALA A 552 -12.33 -11.16 16.33
C ALA A 552 -13.20 -10.65 17.50
N PRO A 553 -13.22 -11.32 18.67
CA PRO A 553 -13.97 -10.86 19.83
C PRO A 553 -13.60 -9.44 20.31
N SER A 554 -12.39 -8.99 20.01
CA SER A 554 -11.93 -7.61 20.26
C SER A 554 -12.62 -6.55 19.40
N GLY A 555 -13.28 -6.97 18.32
CA GLY A 555 -13.85 -6.10 17.29
C GLY A 555 -12.94 -5.93 16.06
N ALA A 556 -11.70 -6.40 16.09
CA ALA A 556 -10.78 -6.35 14.96
C ALA A 556 -11.30 -7.20 13.79
N TRP A 557 -11.25 -6.64 12.58
CA TRP A 557 -11.44 -7.40 11.36
C TRP A 557 -10.12 -8.01 10.90
N VAL A 558 -10.18 -9.26 10.44
CA VAL A 558 -9.03 -9.94 9.86
C VAL A 558 -9.42 -10.47 8.48
N PHE A 559 -8.64 -10.09 7.47
CA PHE A 559 -8.83 -10.48 6.08
C PHE A 559 -7.63 -11.28 5.57
N GLY A 560 -7.89 -12.40 4.90
CA GLY A 560 -6.92 -13.19 4.16
C GLY A 560 -7.32 -13.32 2.70
N ALA A 561 -6.50 -12.79 1.78
CA ALA A 561 -6.78 -12.84 0.34
C ALA A 561 -6.64 -14.24 -0.26
N GLY A 562 -5.77 -15.07 0.33
CA GLY A 562 -5.59 -16.47 -0.06
C GLY A 562 -4.93 -16.68 -1.42
N THR A 563 -4.31 -15.66 -1.98
CA THR A 563 -3.57 -15.74 -3.25
C THR A 563 -2.46 -14.69 -3.30
N THR A 564 -1.26 -15.10 -3.69
CA THR A 564 -0.13 -14.18 -3.87
C THR A 564 -0.41 -13.12 -4.93
N SER A 565 -1.12 -13.49 -5.99
CA SER A 565 -1.40 -12.61 -7.13
C SER A 565 -2.43 -11.52 -6.85
N TRP A 566 -3.01 -11.45 -5.63
CA TRP A 566 -3.82 -10.31 -5.22
C TRP A 566 -3.11 -8.97 -5.45
N ALA A 567 -1.80 -8.93 -5.20
CA ALA A 567 -0.97 -7.74 -5.39
C ALA A 567 -0.97 -7.24 -6.85
N TRP A 568 -1.09 -8.11 -7.84
CA TRP A 568 -1.13 -7.76 -9.25
C TRP A 568 -2.42 -7.03 -9.65
N GLY A 569 -3.53 -7.33 -8.96
CA GLY A 569 -4.81 -6.66 -9.16
C GLY A 569 -4.81 -5.16 -8.87
N PHE A 570 -3.75 -4.64 -8.25
CA PHE A 570 -3.67 -3.22 -7.90
C PHE A 570 -3.18 -2.33 -9.05
N ASP A 571 -2.06 -2.69 -9.72
CA ASP A 571 -1.42 -1.76 -10.67
C ASP A 571 -0.52 -2.46 -11.71
N LEU A 572 -0.57 -3.79 -11.85
CA LEU A 572 0.17 -4.49 -12.90
C LEU A 572 -0.56 -4.36 -14.23
N ASP A 573 0.14 -3.84 -15.24
CA ASP A 573 -0.40 -3.69 -16.59
C ASP A 573 -0.97 -5.01 -17.13
N GLY A 574 -2.20 -4.97 -17.62
CA GLY A 574 -2.93 -6.12 -18.15
C GLY A 574 -3.54 -7.05 -17.10
N THR A 575 -3.28 -6.81 -15.81
CA THR A 575 -3.83 -7.63 -14.70
C THR A 575 -4.58 -6.80 -13.66
N ALA A 576 -4.28 -5.50 -13.54
CA ALA A 576 -4.98 -4.59 -12.64
C ALA A 576 -6.50 -4.65 -12.85
N ASP A 577 -7.26 -4.86 -11.77
CA ASP A 577 -8.71 -5.04 -11.81
C ASP A 577 -9.42 -4.10 -10.83
N PRO A 578 -10.32 -3.23 -11.31
CA PRO A 578 -11.01 -2.26 -10.46
C PRO A 578 -11.88 -2.92 -9.39
N ARG A 579 -12.32 -4.17 -9.59
CA ARG A 579 -13.10 -4.92 -8.59
C ARG A 579 -12.23 -5.33 -7.41
N ILE A 580 -10.98 -5.79 -7.66
CA ILE A 580 -9.99 -6.09 -6.62
C ILE A 580 -9.62 -4.82 -5.85
N GLN A 581 -9.39 -3.71 -6.57
CA GLN A 581 -9.13 -2.42 -5.94
C GLN A 581 -10.31 -1.97 -5.07
N ARG A 582 -11.56 -2.16 -5.54
CA ARG A 582 -12.75 -1.79 -4.78
C ARG A 582 -12.95 -2.66 -3.53
N ILE A 583 -12.78 -3.98 -3.64
CA ILE A 583 -12.82 -4.90 -2.49
C ILE A 583 -11.80 -4.44 -1.43
N THR A 584 -10.58 -4.17 -1.86
CA THR A 584 -9.51 -3.73 -0.96
C THR A 584 -9.82 -2.37 -0.33
N SER A 585 -10.35 -1.42 -1.09
CA SER A 585 -10.80 -0.13 -0.55
C SER A 585 -11.90 -0.32 0.51
N ASN A 586 -12.90 -1.16 0.25
CA ASN A 586 -13.97 -1.43 1.23
C ASN A 586 -13.40 -1.98 2.56
N ILE A 587 -12.38 -2.87 2.48
CA ILE A 587 -11.70 -3.40 3.65
C ILE A 587 -10.94 -2.31 4.39
N LEU A 588 -10.11 -1.53 3.68
CA LEU A 588 -9.29 -0.48 4.30
C LEU A 588 -10.14 0.66 4.86
N ASP A 589 -11.22 1.06 4.16
CA ASP A 589 -12.15 2.09 4.63
C ASP A 589 -12.81 1.66 5.95
N ARG A 590 -13.22 0.40 6.05
CA ARG A 590 -13.72 -0.14 7.32
C ARG A 590 -12.65 -0.14 8.42
N PHE A 591 -11.41 -0.47 8.09
CA PHE A 591 -10.31 -0.48 9.07
C PHE A 591 -10.04 0.91 9.63
N VAL A 592 -10.12 1.94 8.80
CA VAL A 592 -9.85 3.32 9.23
C VAL A 592 -11.10 4.06 9.74
N GLY A 593 -12.29 3.45 9.63
CA GLY A 593 -13.55 4.01 10.15
C GLY A 593 -14.18 5.03 9.20
N LYS A 594 -14.13 4.77 7.90
CA LYS A 594 -14.79 5.55 6.84
C LYS A 594 -16.14 4.97 6.44
#